data_8ecdaaed721c7529edb3344fcd5d41b1
#
_entry.id   8ecdaaed721c7529edb3344fcd5d41b1
#
_cell.length_a   1.000
_cell.length_b   1.000
_cell.length_c   1.000
_cell.angle_alpha   90.00
_cell.angle_beta   90.00
_cell.angle_gamma   90.00
#
_symmetry.space_group_name_H-M   'P 1'
#
loop_
_entity.id
_entity.type
_entity.pdbx_description
1 polymer ?
#
loop_
_entity_poly.entity_id
_entity_poly.type
_entity_poly.pdbx_seq_one_letter_code
_entity_poly.pdbx_strand_id
1 'polypeptide(L)'
;MARRRSAARIGMTGLGEREELGPSIFINTNYRGCTPGFICTEEGIVLVDTPLIPKQATDWREQIEQQYPGVPFRLIINTDHHRGHALGNQYFMPCIVMAHERAHKEMAGYTENFKERVRNSFKREPEIQQQLTNIVIIPPHLTFTDRATLFFGDRRIELLYVGGHTPATSLVWLPENHICFVGDILWVDQHPYMAQGNTLEWLDALALIRSLDTEWLVPGHGPVCTADATHKVGEYIIFMRGRVRDYYLEGKTKNETKSGLVAEMLEWFPVPPERKAKIESQIKSGLNRVFREIQREEEERLGIVRAQDDDDESDE
;
A
#
# COMPACT_ATOMS: atom_id res chain seq x y z
N MET A 1 21.90 27.22 -3.95
CA MET A 1 22.46 25.85 -3.93
C MET A 1 21.98 25.17 -2.64
N ALA A 2 20.85 24.48 -2.70
CA ALA A 2 20.34 23.71 -1.57
C ALA A 2 21.20 22.46 -1.40
N ARG A 3 21.78 22.27 -0.23
CA ARG A 3 22.49 21.04 0.14
C ARG A 3 21.44 19.93 0.23
N ARG A 4 21.51 18.94 -0.68
CA ARG A 4 20.78 17.69 -0.53
C ARG A 4 21.16 17.07 0.82
N ARG A 5 20.22 17.07 1.78
CA ARG A 5 20.36 16.30 2.99
C ARG A 5 20.08 14.83 2.59
N SER A 6 21.10 13.99 2.65
CA SER A 6 20.90 12.54 2.55
C SER A 6 20.18 12.07 3.80
N ALA A 7 19.16 11.21 3.66
CA ALA A 7 18.57 10.51 4.79
C ALA A 7 19.69 9.80 5.59
N ALA A 8 19.74 10.03 6.90
CA ALA A 8 20.74 9.41 7.75
C ALA A 8 20.34 7.96 8.01
N ARG A 9 21.15 6.99 7.54
CA ARG A 9 20.99 5.59 7.86
C ARG A 9 21.56 5.31 9.24
N ILE A 10 20.71 4.92 10.17
CA ILE A 10 21.13 4.53 11.52
C ILE A 10 21.18 3.01 11.57
N GLY A 11 22.36 2.43 11.38
CA GLY A 11 22.60 1.00 11.49
C GLY A 11 22.58 0.56 12.95
N MET A 12 21.73 -0.39 13.29
CA MET A 12 21.84 -1.20 14.51
C MET A 12 22.01 -2.67 14.11
N THR A 13 22.98 -3.31 14.72
CA THR A 13 23.38 -4.70 14.48
C THR A 13 22.22 -5.67 14.69
N GLY A 14 21.79 -6.35 13.60
CA GLY A 14 20.93 -7.54 13.65
C GLY A 14 19.44 -7.36 13.39
N LEU A 15 18.90 -6.16 13.44
CA LEU A 15 17.50 -5.83 13.10
C LEU A 15 17.54 -4.82 11.96
N GLY A 16 16.84 -5.04 10.87
CA GLY A 16 16.92 -4.28 9.62
C GLY A 16 17.11 -2.77 9.79
N GLU A 17 17.88 -2.17 8.90
CA GLU A 17 18.21 -0.73 8.95
C GLU A 17 16.93 0.10 8.85
N ARG A 18 16.75 1.02 9.79
CA ARG A 18 15.70 2.05 9.72
C ARG A 18 16.30 3.36 9.20
N GLU A 19 15.47 4.16 8.57
CA GLU A 19 15.86 5.45 8.04
C GLU A 19 15.13 6.56 8.80
N GLU A 20 15.85 7.61 9.19
CA GLU A 20 15.27 8.85 9.71
C GLU A 20 15.08 9.82 8.54
N LEU A 21 13.82 10.17 8.26
CA LEU A 21 13.46 11.09 7.17
C LEU A 21 13.33 12.54 7.64
N GLY A 22 13.11 12.73 8.91
CA GLY A 22 12.97 14.04 9.54
C GLY A 22 13.00 13.91 11.06
N PRO A 23 13.00 15.01 11.82
CA PRO A 23 13.08 14.96 13.27
C PRO A 23 11.97 14.05 13.84
N SER A 24 12.40 12.95 14.48
CA SER A 24 11.49 11.96 15.10
C SER A 24 10.53 11.24 14.13
N ILE A 25 10.87 11.17 12.83
CA ILE A 25 10.10 10.45 11.80
C ILE A 25 10.99 9.36 11.21
N PHE A 26 10.58 8.11 11.37
CA PHE A 26 11.37 6.94 10.99
C PHE A 26 10.54 5.97 10.16
N ILE A 27 11.22 5.25 9.27
CA ILE A 27 10.65 4.19 8.44
C ILE A 27 11.55 2.96 8.41
N ASN A 28 11.02 1.85 7.90
CA ASN A 28 11.81 0.67 7.59
C ASN A 28 11.37 0.05 6.25
N THR A 29 12.23 0.17 5.24
CA THR A 29 11.99 -0.34 3.88
C THR A 29 12.34 -1.83 3.72
N ASN A 30 12.87 -2.49 4.75
CA ASN A 30 13.31 -3.89 4.68
C ASN A 30 12.25 -4.89 5.12
N TYR A 31 11.11 -4.43 5.65
CA TYR A 31 10.05 -5.33 6.08
C TYR A 31 9.19 -5.81 4.91
N ARG A 32 8.63 -7.00 5.06
CA ARG A 32 7.75 -7.59 4.05
C ARG A 32 6.32 -7.11 4.29
N GLY A 33 5.67 -6.78 3.20
CA GLY A 33 4.25 -6.41 3.20
C GLY A 33 4.02 -4.92 3.01
N CYS A 34 4.79 -4.07 3.66
CA CYS A 34 4.75 -2.62 3.48
C CYS A 34 6.04 -1.96 3.98
N THR A 35 6.16 -0.65 3.77
CA THR A 35 7.14 0.22 4.43
C THR A 35 6.48 0.89 5.63
N PRO A 36 6.54 0.32 6.84
CA PRO A 36 5.95 0.95 8.00
C PRO A 36 6.78 2.16 8.45
N GLY A 37 6.10 3.14 9.04
CA GLY A 37 6.74 4.29 9.66
C GLY A 37 6.26 4.55 11.08
N PHE A 38 6.99 5.40 11.80
CA PHE A 38 6.49 6.00 13.01
C PHE A 38 6.93 7.46 13.18
N ILE A 39 6.13 8.19 13.91
CA ILE A 39 6.33 9.57 14.28
C ILE A 39 6.29 9.62 15.80
N CYS A 40 7.40 10.04 16.44
CA CYS A 40 7.39 10.33 17.84
C CYS A 40 6.96 11.79 18.06
N THR A 41 5.90 11.98 18.82
CA THR A 41 5.30 13.28 19.14
C THR A 41 5.34 13.53 20.64
N GLU A 42 4.99 14.73 21.08
CA GLU A 42 4.86 15.07 22.51
C GLU A 42 3.76 14.26 23.23
N GLU A 43 2.76 13.75 22.50
CA GLU A 43 1.66 12.96 23.06
C GLU A 43 1.85 11.44 22.97
N GLY A 44 2.88 10.98 22.27
CA GLY A 44 3.20 9.57 22.08
C GLY A 44 3.54 9.19 20.64
N ILE A 45 3.60 7.90 20.39
CA ILE A 45 3.96 7.33 19.09
C ILE A 45 2.72 7.19 18.20
N VAL A 46 2.83 7.74 16.99
CA VAL A 46 1.91 7.51 15.88
C VAL A 46 2.60 6.58 14.89
N LEU A 47 1.99 5.45 14.58
CA LEU A 47 2.44 4.51 13.55
C LEU A 47 1.72 4.78 12.23
N VAL A 48 2.43 4.64 11.11
CA VAL A 48 1.87 4.59 9.78
C VAL A 48 2.13 3.19 9.24
N ASP A 49 1.08 2.41 9.06
CA ASP A 49 1.09 0.99 8.76
C ASP A 49 1.87 0.12 9.77
N THR A 50 1.72 -1.18 9.65
CA THR A 50 2.35 -2.13 10.55
C THR A 50 2.86 -3.36 9.80
N PRO A 51 4.04 -3.92 10.18
CA PRO A 51 4.61 -5.06 9.46
C PRO A 51 3.70 -6.29 9.47
N LEU A 52 3.60 -6.96 8.32
CA LEU A 52 2.82 -8.19 8.13
C LEU A 52 3.32 -9.36 8.98
N ILE A 53 4.65 -9.55 9.01
CA ILE A 53 5.27 -10.71 9.66
C ILE A 53 5.36 -10.46 11.17
N PRO A 54 4.81 -11.36 12.01
CA PRO A 54 4.75 -11.18 13.48
C PRO A 54 6.11 -10.83 14.10
N LYS A 55 7.17 -11.54 13.73
CA LYS A 55 8.53 -11.26 14.21
C LYS A 55 8.98 -9.84 13.83
N GLN A 56 8.69 -9.40 12.60
CA GLN A 56 9.03 -8.04 12.16
C GLN A 56 8.22 -6.98 12.92
N ALA A 57 6.95 -7.26 13.21
CA ALA A 57 6.11 -6.35 14.00
C ALA A 57 6.60 -6.22 15.45
N THR A 58 6.97 -7.34 16.07
CA THR A 58 7.54 -7.32 17.44
C THR A 58 8.90 -6.64 17.46
N ASP A 59 9.76 -6.92 16.49
CA ASP A 59 11.07 -6.26 16.36
C ASP A 59 10.93 -4.75 16.16
N TRP A 60 9.96 -4.32 15.33
CA TRP A 60 9.66 -2.90 15.11
C TRP A 60 9.21 -2.22 16.39
N ARG A 61 8.31 -2.86 17.13
CA ARG A 61 7.89 -2.40 18.45
C ARG A 61 9.06 -2.25 19.42
N GLU A 62 9.89 -3.28 19.55
CA GLU A 62 11.05 -3.28 20.42
C GLU A 62 12.06 -2.16 20.07
N GLN A 63 12.32 -1.93 18.78
CA GLN A 63 13.19 -0.84 18.33
C GLN A 63 12.66 0.54 18.73
N ILE A 64 11.33 0.74 18.61
CA ILE A 64 10.68 1.99 19.01
C ILE A 64 10.76 2.18 20.52
N GLU A 65 10.43 1.15 21.30
CA GLU A 65 10.50 1.20 22.77
C GLU A 65 11.91 1.42 23.30
N GLN A 66 12.92 0.87 22.65
CA GLN A 66 14.34 1.12 23.00
C GLN A 66 14.77 2.56 22.70
N GLN A 67 14.29 3.15 21.62
CA GLN A 67 14.63 4.54 21.25
C GLN A 67 13.87 5.57 22.08
N TYR A 68 12.61 5.27 22.41
CA TYR A 68 11.70 6.15 23.15
C TYR A 68 11.13 5.43 24.37
N PRO A 69 11.95 5.16 25.40
CA PRO A 69 11.53 4.39 26.57
C PRO A 69 10.34 5.04 27.29
N GLY A 70 9.29 4.27 27.51
CA GLY A 70 8.11 4.73 28.25
C GLY A 70 7.15 5.62 27.46
N VAL A 71 7.47 5.98 26.22
CA VAL A 71 6.55 6.72 25.35
C VAL A 71 5.46 5.78 24.82
N PRO A 72 4.17 6.05 25.06
CA PRO A 72 3.10 5.11 24.69
C PRO A 72 2.81 5.15 23.19
N PHE A 73 2.41 4.00 22.63
CA PHE A 73 1.75 3.94 21.33
C PHE A 73 0.33 4.49 21.48
N ARG A 74 -0.02 5.49 20.68
CA ARG A 74 -1.32 6.18 20.76
C ARG A 74 -2.21 5.90 19.58
N LEU A 75 -1.62 5.89 18.39
CA LEU A 75 -2.37 5.83 17.14
C LEU A 75 -1.64 4.95 16.13
N ILE A 76 -2.37 4.13 15.41
CA ILE A 76 -1.97 3.52 14.15
C ILE A 76 -2.83 4.12 13.05
N ILE A 77 -2.22 4.57 11.97
CA ILE A 77 -2.91 4.99 10.76
C ILE A 77 -2.61 3.96 9.69
N ASN A 78 -3.61 3.20 9.21
CA ASN A 78 -3.41 2.31 8.08
C ASN A 78 -3.73 3.05 6.77
N THR A 79 -2.80 2.96 5.82
CA THR A 79 -2.95 3.57 4.48
C THR A 79 -3.96 2.83 3.65
N ASP A 80 -4.15 1.52 3.87
CA ASP A 80 -5.25 0.72 3.33
C ASP A 80 -5.59 -0.49 4.24
N HIS A 81 -6.46 -1.39 3.75
CA HIS A 81 -6.92 -2.58 4.49
C HIS A 81 -6.08 -3.83 4.21
N HIS A 82 -5.18 -3.81 3.23
CA HIS A 82 -4.42 -4.99 2.87
C HIS A 82 -3.61 -5.55 4.04
N ARG A 83 -3.49 -6.87 4.07
CA ARG A 83 -2.75 -7.60 5.11
C ARG A 83 -1.34 -7.08 5.34
N GLY A 84 -0.71 -6.54 4.29
CA GLY A 84 0.63 -5.97 4.34
C GLY A 84 0.75 -4.77 5.26
N HIS A 85 -0.33 -4.02 5.44
CA HIS A 85 -0.40 -2.75 6.15
C HIS A 85 -1.06 -2.86 7.53
N ALA A 86 -1.95 -3.86 7.73
CA ALA A 86 -2.86 -3.87 8.88
C ALA A 86 -2.72 -5.08 9.81
N LEU A 87 -2.19 -6.24 9.36
CA LEU A 87 -2.15 -7.43 10.22
C LEU A 87 -1.22 -7.30 11.43
N GLY A 88 -0.24 -6.42 11.37
CA GLY A 88 0.64 -6.11 12.49
C GLY A 88 0.00 -5.27 13.59
N ASN A 89 -1.18 -4.67 13.38
CA ASN A 89 -1.86 -3.80 14.35
C ASN A 89 -1.94 -4.46 15.73
N GLN A 90 -2.24 -5.74 15.79
CA GLN A 90 -2.38 -6.52 17.02
C GLN A 90 -1.15 -6.44 17.96
N TYR A 91 0.04 -6.23 17.41
CA TYR A 91 1.30 -6.21 18.19
C TYR A 91 1.57 -4.87 18.87
N PHE A 92 0.78 -3.84 18.56
CA PHE A 92 0.92 -2.48 19.10
C PHE A 92 -0.24 -2.09 20.05
N MET A 93 -1.15 -3.02 20.30
CA MET A 93 -2.24 -2.78 21.25
C MET A 93 -1.72 -2.63 22.70
N PRO A 94 -2.43 -1.83 23.54
CA PRO A 94 -3.63 -1.06 23.23
C PRO A 94 -3.29 0.31 22.63
N CYS A 95 -3.89 0.62 21.49
CA CYS A 95 -3.86 1.97 20.88
C CYS A 95 -5.08 2.15 19.97
N ILE A 96 -5.33 3.35 19.50
CA ILE A 96 -6.39 3.61 18.51
C ILE A 96 -5.87 3.23 17.12
N VAL A 97 -6.70 2.59 16.31
CA VAL A 97 -6.45 2.37 14.88
C VAL A 97 -7.38 3.27 14.09
N MET A 98 -6.84 4.01 13.12
CA MET A 98 -7.57 4.90 12.23
C MET A 98 -7.26 4.58 10.78
N ALA A 99 -8.29 4.57 9.93
CA ALA A 99 -8.17 4.41 8.49
C ALA A 99 -9.42 4.96 7.79
N HIS A 100 -9.45 4.89 6.45
CA HIS A 100 -10.66 5.19 5.69
C HIS A 100 -11.81 4.23 6.07
N GLU A 101 -13.07 4.69 6.01
CA GLU A 101 -14.24 3.89 6.42
C GLU A 101 -14.38 2.56 5.65
N ARG A 102 -13.97 2.54 4.37
CA ARG A 102 -13.98 1.32 3.55
C ARG A 102 -12.96 0.30 4.07
N ALA A 103 -11.84 0.73 4.65
CA ALA A 103 -10.90 -0.19 5.30
C ALA A 103 -11.55 -0.90 6.50
N HIS A 104 -12.36 -0.19 7.28
CA HIS A 104 -13.12 -0.82 8.36
C HIS A 104 -14.09 -1.87 7.83
N LYS A 105 -14.85 -1.53 6.77
CA LYS A 105 -15.82 -2.44 6.14
C LYS A 105 -15.14 -3.72 5.64
N GLU A 106 -14.02 -3.58 4.91
CA GLU A 106 -13.25 -4.72 4.39
C GLU A 106 -12.69 -5.59 5.52
N MET A 107 -12.03 -4.99 6.50
CA MET A 107 -11.41 -5.73 7.61
C MET A 107 -12.43 -6.40 8.54
N ALA A 108 -13.63 -5.81 8.69
CA ALA A 108 -14.73 -6.46 9.43
C ALA A 108 -15.21 -7.74 8.74
N GLY A 109 -15.04 -7.85 7.42
CA GLY A 109 -15.33 -9.04 6.63
C GLY A 109 -14.24 -10.14 6.68
N TYR A 110 -13.10 -9.91 7.32
CA TYR A 110 -12.01 -10.88 7.39
C TYR A 110 -12.34 -12.05 8.31
N THR A 111 -12.62 -13.20 7.70
CA THR A 111 -13.02 -14.44 8.35
C THR A 111 -11.82 -15.37 8.62
N GLU A 112 -12.08 -16.55 9.19
CA GLU A 112 -11.06 -17.61 9.31
C GLU A 112 -10.53 -18.06 7.93
N ASN A 113 -11.35 -18.03 6.88
CA ASN A 113 -10.90 -18.34 5.52
C ASN A 113 -9.84 -17.33 5.05
N PHE A 114 -10.01 -16.04 5.34
CA PHE A 114 -9.00 -15.03 5.06
C PHE A 114 -7.68 -15.35 5.80
N LYS A 115 -7.75 -15.63 7.11
CA LYS A 115 -6.57 -15.96 7.90
C LYS A 115 -5.87 -17.22 7.39
N GLU A 116 -6.65 -18.22 6.94
CA GLU A 116 -6.10 -19.42 6.33
C GLU A 116 -5.40 -19.13 5.00
N ARG A 117 -5.99 -18.30 4.13
CA ARG A 117 -5.32 -17.85 2.89
C ARG A 117 -4.01 -17.12 3.19
N VAL A 118 -3.99 -16.24 4.21
CA VAL A 118 -2.76 -15.58 4.65
C VAL A 118 -1.70 -16.59 5.04
N ARG A 119 -2.02 -17.56 5.92
CA ARG A 119 -1.10 -18.63 6.32
C ARG A 119 -0.60 -19.43 5.11
N ASN A 120 -1.51 -19.82 4.22
CA ASN A 120 -1.18 -20.63 3.04
C ASN A 120 -0.32 -19.90 2.02
N SER A 121 -0.34 -18.57 1.99
CA SER A 121 0.56 -17.79 1.14
C SER A 121 2.04 -17.95 1.52
N PHE A 122 2.32 -18.43 2.73
CA PHE A 122 3.65 -18.71 3.27
C PHE A 122 3.97 -20.22 3.39
N LYS A 123 3.24 -21.09 2.68
CA LYS A 123 3.46 -22.56 2.75
C LYS A 123 4.88 -23.02 2.42
N ARG A 124 5.67 -22.21 1.72
CA ARG A 124 7.07 -22.46 1.40
C ARG A 124 8.04 -21.91 2.45
N GLU A 125 7.54 -21.22 3.47
CA GLU A 125 8.27 -20.56 4.53
C GLU A 125 7.67 -20.98 5.88
N PRO A 126 7.88 -22.23 6.34
CA PRO A 126 7.16 -22.80 7.48
C PRO A 126 7.35 -22.03 8.78
N GLU A 127 8.50 -21.39 8.98
CA GLU A 127 8.75 -20.55 10.16
C GLU A 127 7.82 -19.32 10.20
N ILE A 128 7.59 -18.67 9.05
CA ILE A 128 6.65 -17.55 8.94
C ILE A 128 5.22 -18.07 9.08
N GLN A 129 4.90 -19.18 8.41
CA GLN A 129 3.58 -19.79 8.48
C GLN A 129 3.18 -20.13 9.93
N GLN A 130 4.12 -20.64 10.72
CA GLN A 130 3.92 -20.93 12.14
C GLN A 130 3.64 -19.65 12.96
N GLN A 131 4.36 -18.57 12.70
CA GLN A 131 4.13 -17.27 13.37
C GLN A 131 2.71 -16.74 13.09
N LEU A 132 2.15 -17.02 11.93
CA LEU A 132 0.82 -16.58 11.50
C LEU A 132 -0.33 -17.47 12.01
N THR A 133 -0.08 -18.36 12.96
CA THR A 133 -1.11 -19.27 13.50
C THR A 133 -2.21 -18.50 14.25
N ASN A 134 -1.85 -17.48 15.01
CA ASN A 134 -2.76 -16.74 15.89
C ASN A 134 -2.99 -15.30 15.41
N ILE A 135 -3.43 -15.13 14.15
CA ILE A 135 -3.77 -13.81 13.62
C ILE A 135 -5.02 -13.28 14.33
N VAL A 136 -4.90 -12.07 14.88
CA VAL A 136 -6.03 -11.28 15.38
C VAL A 136 -6.21 -10.08 14.46
N ILE A 137 -7.38 -9.96 13.89
CA ILE A 137 -7.74 -8.79 13.06
C ILE A 137 -8.14 -7.66 13.99
N ILE A 138 -7.50 -6.50 13.85
CA ILE A 138 -7.84 -5.27 14.57
C ILE A 138 -8.32 -4.24 13.54
N PRO A 139 -9.64 -4.16 13.27
CA PRO A 139 -10.20 -3.16 12.37
C PRO A 139 -10.00 -1.75 12.92
N PRO A 140 -10.08 -0.70 12.08
CA PRO A 140 -10.04 0.67 12.54
C PRO A 140 -11.12 0.98 13.60
N HIS A 141 -10.72 1.65 14.68
CA HIS A 141 -11.60 2.13 15.73
C HIS A 141 -12.19 3.50 15.38
N LEU A 142 -11.45 4.30 14.62
CA LEU A 142 -11.87 5.60 14.08
C LEU A 142 -11.76 5.55 12.56
N THR A 143 -12.72 6.14 11.89
CA THR A 143 -12.73 6.21 10.42
C THR A 143 -12.94 7.65 9.94
N PHE A 144 -12.51 7.91 8.71
CA PHE A 144 -12.79 9.14 7.97
C PHE A 144 -13.25 8.79 6.55
N THR A 145 -13.86 9.74 5.84
CA THR A 145 -14.38 9.57 4.47
C THR A 145 -13.47 10.20 3.41
N ASP A 146 -13.29 11.52 3.48
CA ASP A 146 -12.55 12.24 2.44
C ASP A 146 -11.19 12.72 2.96
N ARG A 147 -11.24 13.42 4.10
CA ARG A 147 -10.06 14.03 4.72
C ARG A 147 -10.21 14.10 6.23
N ALA A 148 -9.08 13.95 6.92
CA ALA A 148 -9.00 14.27 8.35
C ALA A 148 -7.69 15.00 8.63
N THR A 149 -7.75 16.00 9.53
CA THR A 149 -6.56 16.67 10.06
C THR A 149 -6.43 16.30 11.52
N LEU A 150 -5.28 15.75 11.88
CA LEU A 150 -4.95 15.39 13.24
C LEU A 150 -3.91 16.39 13.78
N PHE A 151 -4.18 16.95 14.94
CA PHE A 151 -3.20 17.67 15.73
C PHE A 151 -2.78 16.76 16.87
N PHE A 152 -1.56 16.26 16.82
CA PHE A 152 -1.05 15.26 17.73
C PHE A 152 0.25 15.74 18.35
N GLY A 153 0.15 16.34 19.55
CA GLY A 153 1.23 17.07 20.17
C GLY A 153 1.70 18.24 19.28
N ASP A 154 2.98 18.23 18.95
CA ASP A 154 3.62 19.23 18.10
C ASP A 154 3.44 18.97 16.58
N ARG A 155 2.66 17.96 16.21
CA ARG A 155 2.53 17.51 14.81
C ARG A 155 1.12 17.74 14.25
N ARG A 156 1.11 18.22 13.01
CA ARG A 156 -0.08 18.19 12.15
C ARG A 156 0.07 17.07 11.14
N ILE A 157 -0.91 16.18 11.09
CA ILE A 157 -0.96 15.02 10.21
C ILE A 157 -2.24 15.12 9.38
N GLU A 158 -2.11 15.12 8.05
CA GLU A 158 -3.22 15.16 7.12
C GLU A 158 -3.46 13.76 6.55
N LEU A 159 -4.69 13.28 6.67
CA LEU A 159 -5.15 12.05 6.03
C LEU A 159 -5.98 12.43 4.81
N LEU A 160 -5.62 11.92 3.63
CA LEU A 160 -6.28 12.22 2.37
C LEU A 160 -6.74 10.92 1.73
N TYR A 161 -8.04 10.73 1.58
CA TYR A 161 -8.57 9.62 0.79
C TYR A 161 -8.24 9.83 -0.69
N VAL A 162 -7.79 8.78 -1.36
CA VAL A 162 -7.43 8.83 -2.79
C VAL A 162 -7.96 7.64 -3.60
N GLY A 163 -8.33 6.54 -2.97
CA GLY A 163 -8.66 5.34 -3.71
C GLY A 163 -7.48 4.81 -4.53
N GLY A 164 -7.74 4.36 -5.73
CA GLY A 164 -6.74 3.96 -6.72
C GLY A 164 -6.24 2.55 -6.55
N HIS A 165 -5.33 2.26 -5.61
CA HIS A 165 -4.80 0.91 -5.38
C HIS A 165 -5.85 -0.02 -4.77
N THR A 166 -6.57 0.45 -3.77
CA THR A 166 -7.75 -0.19 -3.18
C THR A 166 -8.87 0.83 -3.02
N PRO A 167 -10.12 0.40 -2.82
CA PRO A 167 -11.21 1.31 -2.48
C PRO A 167 -11.02 2.10 -1.19
N ALA A 168 -10.03 1.73 -0.35
CA ALA A 168 -9.77 2.33 0.95
C ALA A 168 -8.45 3.10 1.03
N THR A 169 -7.68 3.18 -0.05
CA THR A 169 -6.34 3.76 -0.03
C THR A 169 -6.35 5.24 0.32
N SER A 170 -5.45 5.61 1.23
CA SER A 170 -5.29 6.96 1.75
C SER A 170 -3.82 7.33 1.89
N LEU A 171 -3.54 8.61 1.80
CA LEU A 171 -2.22 9.19 2.05
C LEU A 171 -2.14 9.69 3.49
N VAL A 172 -0.94 9.63 4.08
CA VAL A 172 -0.62 10.27 5.36
C VAL A 172 0.44 11.33 5.11
N TRP A 173 0.02 12.59 5.09
CA TRP A 173 0.88 13.71 4.76
C TRP A 173 1.25 14.53 5.99
N LEU A 174 2.53 14.84 6.12
CA LEU A 174 3.14 15.67 7.16
C LEU A 174 3.62 16.98 6.53
N PRO A 175 2.75 18.02 6.42
CA PRO A 175 3.05 19.23 5.66
C PRO A 175 4.31 19.95 6.12
N GLU A 176 4.47 20.11 7.44
CA GLU A 176 5.60 20.84 8.03
C GLU A 176 6.94 20.08 7.89
N ASN A 177 6.87 18.78 7.57
CA ASN A 177 8.05 17.94 7.36
C ASN A 177 8.33 17.68 5.89
N HIS A 178 7.42 18.07 4.98
CA HIS A 178 7.49 17.77 3.55
C HIS A 178 7.59 16.28 3.26
N ILE A 179 6.93 15.42 4.08
CA ILE A 179 6.92 13.97 3.96
C ILE A 179 5.50 13.49 3.72
N CYS A 180 5.32 12.57 2.75
CA CYS A 180 4.04 11.90 2.54
C CYS A 180 4.23 10.38 2.48
N PHE A 181 3.54 9.64 3.34
CA PHE A 181 3.38 8.21 3.20
C PHE A 181 2.26 7.97 2.18
N VAL A 182 2.62 7.37 1.08
CA VAL A 182 1.72 7.20 -0.08
C VAL A 182 1.21 5.76 -0.22
N GLY A 183 1.62 4.87 0.68
CA GLY A 183 1.21 3.47 0.66
C GLY A 183 1.42 2.85 -0.73
N ASP A 184 0.55 1.94 -1.11
CA ASP A 184 0.65 1.18 -2.35
C ASP A 184 0.24 1.96 -3.62
N ILE A 185 -0.01 3.28 -3.51
CA ILE A 185 -0.03 4.16 -4.69
C ILE A 185 1.32 4.15 -5.40
N LEU A 186 2.43 3.96 -4.65
CA LEU A 186 3.76 3.80 -5.23
C LEU A 186 4.39 2.45 -4.90
N TRP A 187 4.82 1.77 -5.97
CA TRP A 187 5.68 0.60 -5.98
C TRP A 187 6.93 0.99 -6.76
N VAL A 188 8.00 1.36 -6.06
CA VAL A 188 9.20 1.86 -6.70
C VAL A 188 10.03 0.69 -7.23
N ASP A 189 10.36 0.73 -8.53
CA ASP A 189 11.11 -0.30 -9.27
C ASP A 189 10.50 -1.72 -9.21
N GLN A 190 9.18 -1.80 -9.00
CA GLN A 190 8.44 -3.06 -8.92
C GLN A 190 7.10 -2.97 -9.64
N HIS A 191 6.58 -4.13 -10.09
CA HIS A 191 5.23 -4.23 -10.64
C HIS A 191 4.19 -4.01 -9.53
N PRO A 192 3.31 -3.01 -9.65
CA PRO A 192 2.26 -2.78 -8.67
C PRO A 192 1.21 -3.91 -8.70
N TYR A 193 0.66 -4.23 -7.54
CA TYR A 193 -0.50 -5.11 -7.44
C TYR A 193 -1.77 -4.30 -7.74
N MET A 194 -2.54 -4.72 -8.74
CA MET A 194 -3.65 -3.92 -9.28
C MET A 194 -5.00 -4.63 -9.25
N ALA A 195 -5.12 -5.80 -8.60
CA ALA A 195 -6.32 -6.64 -8.68
C ALA A 195 -7.60 -5.97 -8.14
N GLN A 196 -7.47 -5.09 -7.14
CA GLN A 196 -8.59 -4.34 -6.54
C GLN A 196 -8.59 -2.85 -6.95
N GLY A 197 -7.68 -2.45 -7.84
CA GLY A 197 -7.48 -1.07 -8.20
C GLY A 197 -8.64 -0.45 -9.01
N ASN A 198 -8.68 0.88 -8.98
CA ASN A 198 -9.36 1.71 -9.95
C ASN A 198 -8.29 2.57 -10.63
N THR A 199 -8.00 2.27 -11.88
CA THR A 199 -6.84 2.86 -12.55
C THR A 199 -7.00 4.35 -12.85
N LEU A 200 -8.20 4.88 -13.00
CA LEU A 200 -8.43 6.32 -13.16
C LEU A 200 -8.21 7.06 -11.84
N GLU A 201 -8.81 6.58 -10.74
CA GLU A 201 -8.54 7.12 -9.40
C GLU A 201 -7.04 7.05 -9.05
N TRP A 202 -6.35 5.98 -9.51
CA TRP A 202 -4.91 5.85 -9.27
C TRP A 202 -4.10 6.93 -9.99
N LEU A 203 -4.46 7.24 -11.25
CA LEU A 203 -3.83 8.33 -11.99
C LEU A 203 -4.09 9.69 -11.32
N ASP A 204 -5.31 9.91 -10.81
CA ASP A 204 -5.67 11.12 -10.06
C ASP A 204 -4.89 11.21 -8.73
N ALA A 205 -4.74 10.09 -8.01
CA ALA A 205 -3.92 10.03 -6.80
C ALA A 205 -2.45 10.39 -7.07
N LEU A 206 -1.86 9.87 -8.18
CA LEU A 206 -0.50 10.23 -8.59
C LEU A 206 -0.39 11.72 -8.96
N ALA A 207 -1.41 12.31 -9.59
CA ALA A 207 -1.45 13.74 -9.89
C ALA A 207 -1.56 14.58 -8.61
N LEU A 208 -2.40 14.18 -7.66
CA LEU A 208 -2.51 14.82 -6.35
C LEU A 208 -1.16 14.82 -5.62
N ILE A 209 -0.48 13.66 -5.54
CA ILE A 209 0.82 13.53 -4.88
C ILE A 209 1.82 14.54 -5.47
N ARG A 210 1.87 14.71 -6.79
CA ARG A 210 2.74 15.70 -7.45
C ARG A 210 2.41 17.15 -7.10
N SER A 211 1.18 17.42 -6.67
CA SER A 211 0.73 18.77 -6.27
C SER A 211 1.03 19.09 -4.80
N LEU A 212 1.34 18.09 -3.99
CA LEU A 212 1.70 18.29 -2.59
C LEU A 212 3.14 18.84 -2.49
N ASP A 213 3.35 19.73 -1.51
CA ASP A 213 4.68 20.22 -1.19
C ASP A 213 5.43 19.16 -0.38
N THR A 214 6.11 18.24 -1.09
CA THR A 214 6.83 17.11 -0.50
C THR A 214 8.28 17.05 -0.96
N GLU A 215 9.19 16.79 -0.02
CA GLU A 215 10.58 16.44 -0.30
C GLU A 215 10.72 14.91 -0.43
N TRP A 216 10.01 14.17 0.41
CA TRP A 216 10.08 12.72 0.50
C TRP A 216 8.71 12.05 0.39
N LEU A 217 8.64 11.02 -0.44
CA LEU A 217 7.53 10.07 -0.49
C LEU A 217 7.98 8.73 0.09
N VAL A 218 7.17 8.20 1.00
CA VAL A 218 7.33 6.85 1.56
C VAL A 218 6.38 5.93 0.81
N PRO A 219 6.88 5.10 -0.12
CA PRO A 219 6.06 4.17 -0.88
C PRO A 219 5.68 2.96 -0.01
N GLY A 220 4.61 2.26 -0.35
CA GLY A 220 4.29 0.97 0.26
C GLY A 220 5.38 -0.06 -0.01
N HIS A 221 6.01 0.01 -1.18
CA HIS A 221 7.07 -0.91 -1.59
C HIS A 221 8.21 -0.20 -2.32
N GLY A 222 9.43 -0.56 -1.95
CA GLY A 222 10.66 0.00 -2.54
C GLY A 222 11.30 1.11 -1.70
N PRO A 223 12.33 1.78 -2.24
CA PRO A 223 13.04 2.83 -1.52
C PRO A 223 12.22 4.12 -1.41
N VAL A 224 12.53 4.94 -0.39
CA VAL A 224 12.06 6.33 -0.33
C VAL A 224 12.43 7.07 -1.61
N CYS A 225 11.52 7.90 -2.08
CA CYS A 225 11.65 8.56 -3.37
C CYS A 225 11.14 10.01 -3.33
N THR A 226 11.20 10.67 -4.46
CA THR A 226 10.59 11.98 -4.70
C THR A 226 9.33 11.82 -5.56
N ALA A 227 8.61 12.91 -5.77
CA ALA A 227 7.41 12.92 -6.62
C ALA A 227 7.69 12.46 -8.07
N ASP A 228 8.94 12.49 -8.53
CA ASP A 228 9.32 11.99 -9.86
C ASP A 228 9.00 10.50 -10.06
N ALA A 229 9.05 9.69 -9.00
CA ALA A 229 8.71 8.27 -9.07
C ALA A 229 7.25 8.00 -9.51
N THR A 230 6.35 8.97 -9.30
CA THR A 230 4.94 8.87 -9.72
C THR A 230 4.78 8.76 -11.22
N HIS A 231 5.70 9.34 -12.01
CA HIS A 231 5.63 9.31 -13.48
C HIS A 231 5.73 7.89 -14.00
N LYS A 232 6.69 7.10 -13.50
CA LYS A 232 6.91 5.73 -13.96
C LYS A 232 5.69 4.82 -13.72
N VAL A 233 5.05 4.95 -12.55
CA VAL A 233 3.83 4.19 -12.24
C VAL A 233 2.67 4.68 -13.09
N GLY A 234 2.53 6.00 -13.29
CA GLY A 234 1.51 6.58 -14.17
C GLY A 234 1.64 6.10 -15.63
N GLU A 235 2.85 6.13 -16.18
CA GLU A 235 3.14 5.62 -17.52
C GLU A 235 2.80 4.13 -17.66
N TYR A 236 3.14 3.32 -16.66
CA TYR A 236 2.79 1.90 -16.61
C TYR A 236 1.27 1.67 -16.68
N ILE A 237 0.51 2.43 -15.88
CA ILE A 237 -0.95 2.34 -15.87
C ILE A 237 -1.54 2.78 -17.22
N ILE A 238 -1.09 3.93 -17.76
CA ILE A 238 -1.56 4.46 -19.05
C ILE A 238 -1.26 3.47 -20.17
N PHE A 239 -0.06 2.90 -20.20
CA PHE A 239 0.33 1.90 -21.19
C PHE A 239 -0.56 0.65 -21.09
N MET A 240 -0.73 0.09 -19.88
CA MET A 240 -1.58 -1.08 -19.67
C MET A 240 -3.01 -0.82 -20.15
N ARG A 241 -3.61 0.33 -19.78
CA ARG A 241 -4.96 0.71 -20.22
C ARG A 241 -5.07 0.81 -21.72
N GLY A 242 -4.09 1.46 -22.38
CA GLY A 242 -4.06 1.59 -23.84
C GLY A 242 -4.02 0.23 -24.53
N ARG A 243 -3.08 -0.62 -24.13
CA ARG A 243 -2.95 -1.97 -24.73
C ARG A 243 -4.19 -2.86 -24.48
N VAL A 244 -4.77 -2.80 -23.30
CA VAL A 244 -6.00 -3.54 -22.99
C VAL A 244 -7.17 -3.04 -23.83
N ARG A 245 -7.28 -1.71 -24.05
CA ARG A 245 -8.30 -1.11 -24.93
C ARG A 245 -8.13 -1.57 -26.37
N ASP A 246 -6.90 -1.59 -26.91
CA ASP A 246 -6.62 -2.09 -28.25
C ASP A 246 -7.15 -3.52 -28.43
N TYR A 247 -6.80 -4.42 -27.50
CA TYR A 247 -7.27 -5.82 -27.53
C TYR A 247 -8.78 -5.95 -27.40
N TYR A 248 -9.39 -5.12 -26.54
CA TYR A 248 -10.86 -5.11 -26.39
C TYR A 248 -11.56 -4.70 -27.68
N LEU A 249 -11.09 -3.65 -28.34
CA LEU A 249 -11.64 -3.15 -29.61
C LEU A 249 -11.39 -4.11 -30.79
N GLU A 250 -10.35 -4.94 -30.73
CA GLU A 250 -10.12 -6.07 -31.65
C GLU A 250 -11.03 -7.27 -31.37
N GLY A 251 -11.90 -7.21 -30.36
CA GLY A 251 -12.79 -8.29 -29.98
C GLY A 251 -12.12 -9.45 -29.23
N LYS A 252 -10.91 -9.24 -28.70
CA LYS A 252 -10.21 -10.24 -27.88
C LYS A 252 -10.92 -10.46 -26.56
N THR A 253 -10.94 -11.72 -26.13
CA THR A 253 -11.44 -12.09 -24.81
C THR A 253 -10.49 -11.66 -23.70
N LYS A 254 -11.00 -11.59 -22.49
CA LYS A 254 -10.21 -11.32 -21.27
C LYS A 254 -8.99 -12.27 -21.14
N ASN A 255 -9.15 -13.56 -21.49
CA ASN A 255 -8.06 -14.54 -21.40
C ASN A 255 -7.01 -14.33 -22.49
N GLU A 256 -7.41 -14.01 -23.73
CA GLU A 256 -6.48 -13.66 -24.81
C GLU A 256 -5.70 -12.38 -24.47
N THR A 257 -6.36 -11.38 -23.92
CA THR A 257 -5.73 -10.13 -23.47
C THR A 257 -4.66 -10.40 -22.41
N LYS A 258 -5.00 -11.14 -21.35
CA LYS A 258 -4.04 -11.53 -20.31
C LYS A 258 -2.83 -12.27 -20.87
N SER A 259 -3.07 -13.24 -21.75
CA SER A 259 -2.00 -14.08 -22.31
C SER A 259 -1.12 -13.30 -23.29
N GLY A 260 -1.70 -12.39 -24.06
CA GLY A 260 -0.98 -11.60 -25.04
C GLY A 260 -0.13 -10.47 -24.44
N LEU A 261 -0.61 -9.85 -23.35
CA LEU A 261 0.04 -8.65 -22.81
C LEU A 261 1.02 -8.90 -21.66
N VAL A 262 0.97 -10.07 -20.99
CA VAL A 262 1.82 -10.31 -19.81
C VAL A 262 3.30 -10.13 -20.09
N ALA A 263 3.78 -10.53 -21.29
CA ALA A 263 5.18 -10.41 -21.66
C ALA A 263 5.61 -8.93 -21.84
N GLU A 264 4.77 -8.11 -22.50
CA GLU A 264 5.02 -6.68 -22.66
C GLU A 264 5.06 -5.97 -21.30
N MET A 265 4.16 -6.36 -20.39
CA MET A 265 4.12 -5.76 -19.05
C MET A 265 5.33 -6.12 -18.20
N LEU A 266 5.90 -7.33 -18.35
CA LEU A 266 7.10 -7.75 -17.62
C LEU A 266 8.34 -6.90 -17.92
N GLU A 267 8.38 -6.22 -19.05
CA GLU A 267 9.53 -5.41 -19.47
C GLU A 267 9.64 -4.08 -18.70
N TRP A 268 8.57 -3.66 -18.00
CA TRP A 268 8.51 -2.36 -17.35
C TRP A 268 9.38 -2.22 -16.10
N PHE A 269 9.52 -3.31 -15.35
CA PHE A 269 10.28 -3.32 -14.10
C PHE A 269 11.15 -4.58 -13.99
N PRO A 270 12.24 -4.54 -13.21
CA PRO A 270 13.07 -5.70 -12.95
C PRO A 270 12.30 -6.87 -12.35
N VAL A 271 12.50 -8.07 -12.88
CA VAL A 271 11.83 -9.30 -12.44
C VAL A 271 12.88 -10.31 -11.98
N PRO A 272 13.04 -10.49 -10.64
CA PRO A 272 13.91 -11.54 -10.12
C PRO A 272 13.41 -12.92 -10.57
N PRO A 273 14.29 -13.82 -11.06
CA PRO A 273 13.89 -15.11 -11.62
C PRO A 273 13.02 -15.95 -10.68
N GLU A 274 13.34 -15.96 -9.39
CA GLU A 274 12.61 -16.68 -8.34
C GLU A 274 11.20 -16.13 -8.06
N ARG A 275 10.94 -14.89 -8.44
CA ARG A 275 9.65 -14.22 -8.28
C ARG A 275 8.83 -14.15 -9.57
N LYS A 276 9.39 -14.57 -10.71
CA LYS A 276 8.79 -14.39 -12.04
C LYS A 276 7.35 -14.93 -12.10
N ALA A 277 7.11 -16.17 -11.70
CA ALA A 277 5.77 -16.76 -11.75
C ALA A 277 4.75 -16.01 -10.88
N LYS A 278 5.17 -15.50 -9.72
CA LYS A 278 4.31 -14.68 -8.85
C LYS A 278 3.99 -13.34 -9.50
N ILE A 279 4.99 -12.67 -10.09
CA ILE A 279 4.83 -11.38 -10.76
C ILE A 279 3.93 -11.53 -12.00
N GLU A 280 4.12 -12.58 -12.80
CA GLU A 280 3.22 -12.88 -13.94
C GLU A 280 1.76 -13.06 -13.50
N SER A 281 1.52 -13.79 -12.40
CA SER A 281 0.19 -13.93 -11.83
C SER A 281 -0.39 -12.58 -11.39
N GLN A 282 0.42 -11.76 -10.74
CA GLN A 282 0.06 -10.43 -10.28
C GLN A 282 -0.30 -9.49 -11.45
N ILE A 283 0.50 -9.49 -12.53
CA ILE A 283 0.21 -8.76 -13.76
C ILE A 283 -1.09 -9.24 -14.40
N LYS A 284 -1.32 -10.56 -14.47
CA LYS A 284 -2.56 -11.12 -15.03
C LYS A 284 -3.80 -10.69 -14.25
N SER A 285 -3.73 -10.61 -12.92
CA SER A 285 -4.82 -10.08 -12.10
C SER A 285 -5.06 -8.59 -12.39
N GLY A 286 -4.00 -7.79 -12.53
CA GLY A 286 -4.11 -6.39 -12.95
C GLY A 286 -4.74 -6.22 -14.35
N LEU A 287 -4.27 -7.00 -15.34
CA LEU A 287 -4.84 -7.00 -16.69
C LEU A 287 -6.34 -7.39 -16.70
N ASN A 288 -6.72 -8.36 -15.84
CA ASN A 288 -8.12 -8.75 -15.67
C ASN A 288 -8.96 -7.57 -15.12
N ARG A 289 -8.43 -6.84 -14.13
CA ARG A 289 -9.10 -5.67 -13.55
C ARG A 289 -9.25 -4.56 -14.57
N VAL A 290 -8.16 -4.20 -15.27
CA VAL A 290 -8.16 -3.15 -16.30
C VAL A 290 -9.10 -3.52 -17.47
N PHE A 291 -9.17 -4.80 -17.85
CA PHE A 291 -10.11 -5.24 -18.89
C PHE A 291 -11.57 -4.96 -18.51
N ARG A 292 -11.96 -5.24 -17.26
CA ARG A 292 -13.31 -4.93 -16.76
C ARG A 292 -13.58 -3.41 -16.74
N GLU A 293 -12.59 -2.60 -16.38
CA GLU A 293 -12.71 -1.13 -16.43
C GLU A 293 -12.93 -0.64 -17.86
N ILE A 294 -12.08 -1.06 -18.80
CA ILE A 294 -12.18 -0.68 -20.21
C ILE A 294 -13.50 -1.15 -20.84
N GLN A 295 -13.91 -2.39 -20.54
CA GLN A 295 -15.20 -2.92 -21.01
C GLN A 295 -16.35 -2.02 -20.53
N ARG A 296 -16.39 -1.63 -19.26
CA ARG A 296 -17.42 -0.74 -18.72
C ARG A 296 -17.41 0.63 -19.39
N GLU A 297 -16.24 1.23 -19.55
CA GLU A 297 -16.08 2.51 -20.22
C GLU A 297 -16.58 2.49 -21.68
N GLU A 298 -16.24 1.44 -22.43
CA GLU A 298 -16.66 1.32 -23.82
C GLU A 298 -18.16 1.00 -23.94
N GLU A 299 -18.72 0.20 -23.04
CA GLU A 299 -20.16 -0.07 -22.95
C GLU A 299 -20.95 1.21 -22.62
N GLU A 300 -20.50 1.99 -21.66
CA GLU A 300 -21.10 3.30 -21.33
C GLU A 300 -21.04 4.26 -22.53
N ARG A 301 -19.90 4.33 -23.23
CA ARG A 301 -19.74 5.14 -24.43
C ARG A 301 -20.71 4.77 -25.55
N LEU A 302 -21.06 3.49 -25.65
CA LEU A 302 -22.00 2.97 -26.63
C LEU A 302 -23.46 3.01 -26.17
N GLY A 303 -23.74 3.47 -24.95
CA GLY A 303 -25.08 3.50 -24.35
C GLY A 303 -25.63 2.13 -23.99
N ILE A 304 -24.74 1.14 -23.80
CA ILE A 304 -25.11 -0.22 -23.39
C ILE A 304 -25.26 -0.23 -21.87
N VAL A 305 -26.50 -0.29 -21.39
CA VAL A 305 -26.79 -0.43 -19.95
C VAL A 305 -26.85 -1.91 -19.61
N ARG A 306 -25.85 -2.45 -18.89
CA ARG A 306 -25.99 -3.75 -18.21
C ARG A 306 -26.64 -3.54 -16.85
N ALA A 307 -27.47 -4.50 -16.41
CA ALA A 307 -27.84 -4.60 -15.01
C ALA A 307 -26.52 -4.70 -14.19
N GLN A 308 -26.46 -4.02 -13.04
CA GLN A 308 -25.33 -4.16 -12.12
C GLN A 308 -25.20 -5.63 -11.73
N ASP A 309 -24.29 -6.34 -12.38
CA ASP A 309 -23.81 -7.61 -11.86
C ASP A 309 -22.91 -7.28 -10.68
N ASP A 310 -23.24 -7.82 -9.51
CA ASP A 310 -22.41 -7.80 -8.30
C ASP A 310 -21.14 -8.63 -8.55
N ASP A 311 -20.23 -8.11 -9.39
CA ASP A 311 -18.96 -8.73 -9.76
C ASP A 311 -17.89 -8.50 -8.68
N ASP A 312 -18.25 -8.69 -7.41
CA ASP A 312 -17.33 -8.82 -6.28
C ASP A 312 -16.94 -10.29 -6.03
N GLU A 313 -16.73 -11.06 -7.10
CA GLU A 313 -15.96 -12.30 -6.95
C GLU A 313 -14.49 -11.94 -6.80
N SER A 314 -14.04 -11.93 -5.55
CA SER A 314 -12.67 -11.87 -5.11
C SER A 314 -11.84 -12.99 -5.75
N ASP A 315 -11.14 -12.68 -6.85
CA ASP A 315 -9.99 -13.45 -7.36
C ASP A 315 -8.77 -13.19 -6.42
N GLU A 316 -8.86 -13.55 -5.11
CA GLU A 316 -7.73 -13.61 -4.18
C GLU A 316 -7.24 -15.05 -3.97
#